data_f4c5d9c72df71859437f3366041cc66f
#
_entry.id   f4c5d9c72df71859437f3366041cc66f
#
_cell.length_a   1.000
_cell.length_b   1.000
_cell.length_c   1.000
_cell.angle_alpha   90.00
_cell.angle_beta   90.00
_cell.angle_gamma   90.00
#
_symmetry.space_group_name_H-M   'P 1'
#
loop_
_entity.id
_entity.type
_entity.pdbx_description
1 polymer ?
#
loop_
_entity_poly.entity_id
_entity_poly.type
_entity_poly.pdbx_seq_one_letter_code
_entity_poly.pdbx_strand_id
1 'polypeptide(L)'
;MTRQEVLEIFARYRGESPAITGPSFGGRILYTVDHRPATLYNMELGYPTAMFLGLALCLPSERVFVIEGDGSMLAGLSVLTTIGRYRPCNLVVIVVDNRAYVTTGSVPSATASGADLVAMAKGAGIEKAFRAADLSVFEQCMKRSIAEDGPFFIVADIEKEDMASIGKSKAMPFDIVESCVRFRRTLEDRGLVPPIWSV
;
A
#
# COMPACT_ATOMS: atom_id res chain seq x y z
N MET A 1 13.83 6.13 9.24
CA MET A 1 13.26 4.77 9.38
C MET A 1 13.46 3.98 8.09
N THR A 2 13.54 2.67 8.19
CA THR A 2 13.69 1.77 7.04
C THR A 2 12.32 1.26 6.55
N ARG A 3 12.25 0.79 5.31
CA ARG A 3 11.05 0.13 4.75
C ARG A 3 10.65 -1.10 5.58
N GLN A 4 11.63 -1.88 6.05
CA GLN A 4 11.36 -3.07 6.85
C GLN A 4 10.65 -2.71 8.15
N GLU A 5 11.15 -1.73 8.91
CA GLU A 5 10.52 -1.27 10.15
C GLU A 5 9.10 -0.76 9.94
N VAL A 6 8.85 -0.04 8.83
CA VAL A 6 7.49 0.40 8.45
C VAL A 6 6.57 -0.81 8.21
N LEU A 7 7.05 -1.82 7.48
CA LEU A 7 6.26 -3.01 7.18
C LEU A 7 6.07 -3.93 8.40
N GLU A 8 7.02 -3.97 9.34
CA GLU A 8 6.86 -4.66 10.63
C GLU A 8 5.78 -4.01 11.50
N ILE A 9 5.72 -2.66 11.53
CA ILE A 9 4.62 -1.97 12.20
C ILE A 9 3.29 -2.27 11.48
N PHE A 10 3.24 -2.13 10.16
CA PHE A 10 2.04 -2.46 9.39
C PHE A 10 1.53 -3.87 9.69
N ALA A 11 2.42 -4.88 9.71
CA ALA A 11 2.09 -6.27 9.99
C ALA A 11 1.39 -6.48 11.33
N ARG A 12 1.78 -5.72 12.35
CA ARG A 12 1.16 -5.79 13.68
C ARG A 12 -0.30 -5.30 13.73
N TYR A 13 -0.66 -4.40 12.82
CA TYR A 13 -1.99 -3.75 12.84
C TYR A 13 -2.95 -4.26 11.76
N ARG A 14 -2.44 -4.87 10.68
CA ARG A 14 -3.31 -5.23 9.56
C ARG A 14 -4.30 -6.37 9.86
N GLY A 15 -4.01 -7.26 10.80
CA GLY A 15 -4.80 -8.48 11.01
C GLY A 15 -4.92 -9.32 9.73
N GLU A 16 -6.12 -9.83 9.44
CA GLU A 16 -6.43 -10.58 8.22
C GLU A 16 -6.96 -9.71 7.08
N SER A 17 -6.86 -8.41 7.21
CA SER A 17 -7.37 -7.46 6.21
C SER A 17 -6.69 -7.62 4.85
N PRO A 18 -7.44 -7.51 3.73
CA PRO A 18 -6.86 -7.51 2.39
C PRO A 18 -5.82 -6.40 2.21
N ALA A 19 -4.69 -6.76 1.62
CA ALA A 19 -3.63 -5.80 1.30
C ALA A 19 -3.08 -6.00 -0.11
N ILE A 20 -2.60 -4.91 -0.73
CA ILE A 20 -1.88 -4.93 -2.00
C ILE A 20 -0.53 -4.24 -1.83
N THR A 21 0.49 -4.75 -2.53
CA THR A 21 1.76 -4.05 -2.64
C THR A 21 2.00 -3.58 -4.07
N GLY A 22 2.58 -2.40 -4.20
CA GLY A 22 3.12 -1.92 -5.47
C GLY A 22 4.34 -2.73 -5.92
N PRO A 23 4.92 -2.38 -7.08
CA PRO A 23 6.09 -3.06 -7.63
C PRO A 23 7.31 -2.87 -6.74
N SER A 24 8.39 -3.62 -7.02
CA SER A 24 9.66 -3.50 -6.32
C SER A 24 9.72 -4.26 -4.98
N PHE A 25 10.48 -3.75 -4.04
CA PHE A 25 10.92 -4.48 -2.86
C PHE A 25 9.89 -4.54 -1.72
N GLY A 26 8.90 -3.65 -1.72
CA GLY A 26 7.86 -3.62 -0.68
C GLY A 26 7.14 -4.96 -0.55
N GLY A 27 6.78 -5.57 -1.67
CA GLY A 27 6.15 -6.89 -1.69
C GLY A 27 7.04 -7.99 -1.13
N ARG A 28 8.33 -8.04 -1.54
CA ARG A 28 9.28 -9.05 -1.05
C ARG A 28 9.56 -8.93 0.45
N ILE A 29 9.72 -7.70 0.94
CA ILE A 29 9.94 -7.46 2.36
C ILE A 29 8.68 -7.84 3.15
N LEU A 30 7.49 -7.42 2.71
CA LEU A 30 6.25 -7.81 3.37
C LEU A 30 6.04 -9.32 3.36
N TYR A 31 6.35 -10.00 2.25
CA TYR A 31 6.29 -11.46 2.18
C TYR A 31 7.23 -12.13 3.18
N THR A 32 8.38 -11.52 3.45
CA THR A 32 9.37 -12.04 4.42
C THR A 32 8.95 -11.79 5.86
N VAL A 33 8.37 -10.62 6.14
CA VAL A 33 7.99 -10.16 7.48
C VAL A 33 6.65 -10.77 7.91
N ASP A 34 5.65 -10.70 7.04
CA ASP A 34 4.27 -11.14 7.36
C ASP A 34 3.53 -11.56 6.09
N HIS A 35 3.83 -12.78 5.60
CA HIS A 35 3.05 -13.34 4.50
C HIS A 35 1.64 -13.71 4.97
N ARG A 36 0.63 -13.12 4.29
CA ARG A 36 -0.77 -13.50 4.48
C ARG A 36 -1.44 -13.80 3.14
N PRO A 37 -2.32 -14.84 3.08
CA PRO A 37 -3.00 -15.21 1.84
C PRO A 37 -3.82 -14.07 1.22
N ALA A 38 -4.44 -13.21 2.05
CA ALA A 38 -5.16 -12.01 1.60
C ALA A 38 -4.22 -10.85 1.24
N THR A 39 -3.06 -11.14 0.61
CA THR A 39 -2.15 -10.14 0.09
C THR A 39 -1.92 -10.34 -1.40
N LEU A 40 -2.22 -9.32 -2.19
CA LEU A 40 -1.88 -9.23 -3.60
C LEU A 40 -0.53 -8.54 -3.74
N TYR A 41 0.48 -9.30 -4.22
CA TYR A 41 1.86 -8.83 -4.27
C TYR A 41 2.26 -8.28 -5.64
N ASN A 42 3.11 -7.25 -5.61
CA ASN A 42 3.85 -6.73 -6.78
C ASN A 42 2.98 -6.29 -7.94
N MET A 43 1.87 -5.58 -7.66
CA MET A 43 1.10 -4.95 -8.71
C MET A 43 1.93 -3.91 -9.47
N GLU A 44 1.63 -3.73 -10.74
CA GLU A 44 2.29 -2.79 -11.62
C GLU A 44 2.23 -1.33 -11.12
N LEU A 45 3.18 -0.53 -11.57
CA LEU A 45 3.35 0.88 -11.19
C LEU A 45 2.08 1.70 -11.46
N GLY A 46 1.58 2.39 -10.45
CA GLY A 46 0.42 3.28 -10.52
C GLY A 46 -0.94 2.60 -10.37
N TYR A 47 -1.01 1.26 -10.33
CA TYR A 47 -2.28 0.54 -10.24
C TYR A 47 -2.74 0.12 -8.83
N PRO A 48 -1.87 -0.06 -7.82
CA PRO A 48 -2.26 -0.62 -6.53
C PRO A 48 -3.43 0.11 -5.88
N THR A 49 -3.31 1.43 -5.75
CA THR A 49 -4.35 2.25 -5.12
C THR A 49 -5.66 2.23 -5.90
N ALA A 50 -5.63 2.27 -7.24
CA ALA A 50 -6.84 2.23 -8.06
C ALA A 50 -7.58 0.89 -7.93
N MET A 51 -6.85 -0.23 -7.94
CA MET A 51 -7.43 -1.57 -7.77
C MET A 51 -8.07 -1.74 -6.39
N PHE A 52 -7.37 -1.33 -5.33
CA PHE A 52 -7.87 -1.52 -3.98
C PHE A 52 -8.87 -0.46 -3.54
N LEU A 53 -8.93 0.69 -4.21
CA LEU A 53 -10.10 1.57 -4.13
C LEU A 53 -11.36 0.82 -4.58
N GLY A 54 -11.30 0.13 -5.72
CA GLY A 54 -12.39 -0.73 -6.19
C GLY A 54 -12.77 -1.81 -5.18
N LEU A 55 -11.78 -2.50 -4.61
CA LEU A 55 -12.01 -3.50 -3.58
C LEU A 55 -12.65 -2.90 -2.32
N ALA A 56 -12.19 -1.75 -1.84
CA ALA A 56 -12.74 -1.07 -0.69
C ALA A 56 -14.22 -0.68 -0.88
N LEU A 57 -14.59 -0.26 -2.09
CA LEU A 57 -15.98 0.06 -2.42
C LEU A 57 -16.86 -1.20 -2.50
N CYS A 58 -16.29 -2.34 -2.92
CA CYS A 58 -17.02 -3.62 -2.98
C CYS A 58 -17.13 -4.30 -1.61
N LEU A 59 -16.21 -4.06 -0.68
CA LEU A 59 -16.13 -4.69 0.64
C LEU A 59 -16.18 -3.64 1.76
N PRO A 60 -17.28 -2.91 1.93
CA PRO A 60 -17.33 -1.75 2.84
C PRO A 60 -17.12 -2.11 4.33
N SER A 61 -17.34 -3.37 4.72
CA SER A 61 -17.13 -3.87 6.08
C SER A 61 -15.69 -4.35 6.35
N GLU A 62 -14.88 -4.52 5.31
CA GLU A 62 -13.48 -4.97 5.44
C GLU A 62 -12.52 -3.78 5.36
N ARG A 63 -11.59 -3.67 6.30
CA ARG A 63 -10.47 -2.73 6.15
C ARG A 63 -9.59 -3.19 5.00
N VAL A 64 -9.18 -2.26 4.13
CA VAL A 64 -8.42 -2.55 2.92
C VAL A 64 -7.17 -1.69 2.90
N PHE A 65 -6.00 -2.33 2.70
CA PHE A 65 -4.70 -1.67 2.75
C PHE A 65 -4.01 -1.65 1.39
N VAL A 66 -3.43 -0.50 1.06
CA VAL A 66 -2.51 -0.32 -0.06
C VAL A 66 -1.14 0.05 0.48
N ILE A 67 -0.10 -0.60 -0.02
CA ILE A 67 1.30 -0.27 0.26
C ILE A 67 2.02 -0.08 -1.06
N GLU A 68 2.43 1.14 -1.35
CA GLU A 68 3.18 1.42 -2.57
C GLU A 68 4.29 2.45 -2.33
N GLY A 69 5.19 2.60 -3.30
CA GLY A 69 6.24 3.61 -3.24
C GLY A 69 5.75 4.96 -3.77
N ASP A 70 6.50 6.01 -3.46
CA ASP A 70 6.28 7.37 -3.96
C ASP A 70 6.20 7.43 -5.49
N GLY A 71 7.11 6.75 -6.19
CA GLY A 71 7.10 6.70 -7.66
C GLY A 71 5.85 5.99 -8.22
N SER A 72 5.34 4.98 -7.55
CA SER A 72 4.11 4.31 -7.94
C SER A 72 2.89 5.19 -7.71
N MET A 73 2.81 5.84 -6.56
CA MET A 73 1.75 6.81 -6.27
C MET A 73 1.75 7.98 -7.26
N LEU A 74 2.92 8.52 -7.61
CA LEU A 74 3.04 9.59 -8.59
C LEU A 74 2.56 9.17 -9.98
N ALA A 75 2.80 7.93 -10.40
CA ALA A 75 2.32 7.40 -11.67
C ALA A 75 0.78 7.24 -11.71
N GLY A 76 0.16 6.94 -10.57
CA GLY A 76 -1.28 6.79 -10.42
C GLY A 76 -1.98 7.96 -9.72
N LEU A 77 -1.39 9.15 -9.67
CA LEU A 77 -1.79 10.27 -8.82
C LEU A 77 -3.26 10.70 -8.98
N SER A 78 -3.82 10.55 -10.17
CA SER A 78 -5.23 10.87 -10.46
C SER A 78 -6.22 10.13 -9.57
N VAL A 79 -5.87 8.95 -9.04
CA VAL A 79 -6.73 8.16 -8.16
C VAL A 79 -7.12 8.91 -6.88
N LEU A 80 -6.29 9.85 -6.41
CA LEU A 80 -6.59 10.66 -5.23
C LEU A 80 -7.90 11.43 -5.37
N THR A 81 -8.20 11.94 -6.56
CA THR A 81 -9.46 12.65 -6.83
C THR A 81 -10.69 11.74 -6.73
N THR A 82 -10.51 10.47 -7.14
CA THR A 82 -11.56 9.45 -7.04
C THR A 82 -11.78 9.04 -5.58
N ILE A 83 -10.69 8.87 -4.80
CA ILE A 83 -10.78 8.61 -3.35
C ILE A 83 -11.51 9.77 -2.65
N GLY A 84 -11.13 11.02 -2.95
CA GLY A 84 -11.76 12.20 -2.37
C GLY A 84 -13.24 12.33 -2.73
N ARG A 85 -13.65 11.84 -3.92
CA ARG A 85 -15.05 11.81 -4.35
C ARG A 85 -15.87 10.74 -3.62
N TYR A 86 -15.37 9.51 -3.54
CA TYR A 86 -16.12 8.36 -2.99
C TYR A 86 -15.97 8.20 -1.48
N ARG A 87 -14.88 8.70 -0.90
CA ARG A 87 -14.56 8.70 0.53
C ARG A 87 -14.79 7.36 1.22
N PRO A 88 -14.18 6.24 0.71
CA PRO A 88 -14.38 4.93 1.32
C PRO A 88 -13.87 4.92 2.75
N CYS A 89 -14.73 4.63 3.73
CA CYS A 89 -14.39 4.71 5.16
C CYS A 89 -13.38 3.62 5.59
N ASN A 90 -13.16 2.62 4.75
CA ASN A 90 -12.38 1.43 5.03
C ASN A 90 -11.03 1.37 4.29
N LEU A 91 -10.68 2.37 3.46
CA LEU A 91 -9.42 2.39 2.70
C LEU A 91 -8.29 3.06 3.48
N VAL A 92 -7.14 2.40 3.52
CA VAL A 92 -5.88 2.93 4.06
C VAL A 92 -4.78 2.80 3.01
N VAL A 93 -4.26 3.93 2.54
CA VAL A 93 -3.15 4.01 1.59
C VAL A 93 -1.89 4.40 2.34
N ILE A 94 -0.86 3.57 2.24
CA ILE A 94 0.48 3.78 2.82
C ILE A 94 1.47 3.96 1.68
N VAL A 95 2.06 5.14 1.58
CA VAL A 95 3.12 5.44 0.62
C VAL A 95 4.45 5.41 1.35
N VAL A 96 5.32 4.47 0.96
CA VAL A 96 6.68 4.37 1.50
C VAL A 96 7.60 5.20 0.62
N ASP A 97 7.90 6.43 1.07
CA ASP A 97 8.61 7.45 0.30
C ASP A 97 10.12 7.39 0.56
N ASN A 98 10.88 6.81 -0.39
CA ASN A 98 12.34 6.81 -0.41
C ASN A 98 12.92 7.86 -1.36
N ARG A 99 12.07 8.66 -2.02
CA ARG A 99 12.43 9.71 -2.96
C ARG A 99 13.16 9.24 -4.22
N ALA A 100 12.99 7.95 -4.60
CA ALA A 100 13.71 7.38 -5.74
C ALA A 100 13.00 6.18 -6.37
N TYR A 101 13.27 6.00 -7.66
CA TYR A 101 12.95 4.79 -8.42
C TYR A 101 14.12 3.80 -8.33
N VAL A 102 14.21 3.03 -7.25
CA VAL A 102 15.37 2.16 -6.97
C VAL A 102 15.60 1.12 -8.06
N THR A 103 14.54 0.47 -8.54
CA THR A 103 14.63 -0.60 -9.55
C THR A 103 15.06 -0.13 -10.95
N THR A 104 15.02 1.16 -11.20
CA THR A 104 15.41 1.77 -12.48
C THR A 104 16.66 2.66 -12.37
N GLY A 105 17.56 2.29 -11.47
CA GLY A 105 18.85 2.98 -11.30
C GLY A 105 18.87 4.06 -10.22
N SER A 106 17.93 4.01 -9.26
CA SER A 106 17.83 4.97 -8.15
C SER A 106 17.67 6.43 -8.61
N VAL A 107 17.00 6.63 -9.75
CA VAL A 107 16.70 7.96 -10.27
C VAL A 107 15.78 8.67 -9.27
N PRO A 108 16.03 9.95 -8.93
CA PRO A 108 15.17 10.71 -8.03
C PRO A 108 13.73 10.78 -8.53
N SER A 109 12.77 10.58 -7.63
CA SER A 109 11.35 10.84 -7.90
C SER A 109 11.02 12.32 -7.69
N ALA A 110 9.82 12.75 -8.04
CA ALA A 110 9.38 14.12 -7.83
C ALA A 110 9.35 14.52 -6.34
N THR A 111 9.18 13.56 -5.40
CA THR A 111 9.23 13.86 -3.96
C THR A 111 10.63 14.30 -3.51
N ALA A 112 11.69 13.85 -4.20
CA ALA A 112 13.06 14.34 -3.98
C ALA A 112 13.23 15.83 -4.33
N SER A 113 12.35 16.37 -5.17
CA SER A 113 12.37 17.76 -5.65
C SER A 113 11.26 18.62 -5.04
N GLY A 114 10.59 18.12 -3.99
CA GLY A 114 9.63 18.90 -3.21
C GLY A 114 8.16 18.64 -3.53
N ALA A 115 7.81 17.64 -4.37
CA ALA A 115 6.42 17.24 -4.54
C ALA A 115 5.87 16.70 -3.21
N ASP A 116 4.79 17.30 -2.71
CA ASP A 116 4.17 16.94 -1.45
C ASP A 116 2.90 16.10 -1.66
N LEU A 117 3.05 14.79 -1.54
CA LEU A 117 1.94 13.83 -1.69
C LEU A 117 0.83 14.03 -0.65
N VAL A 118 1.17 14.50 0.56
CA VAL A 118 0.16 14.79 1.60
C VAL A 118 -0.68 16.01 1.20
N ALA A 119 -0.03 17.08 0.72
CA ALA A 119 -0.74 18.24 0.24
C ALA A 119 -1.64 17.92 -0.97
N MET A 120 -1.16 17.08 -1.90
CA MET A 120 -1.93 16.60 -3.05
C MET A 120 -3.15 15.78 -2.60
N ALA A 121 -3.00 14.87 -1.64
CA ALA A 121 -4.10 14.09 -1.09
C ALA A 121 -5.16 14.98 -0.41
N LYS A 122 -4.71 15.95 0.39
CA LYS A 122 -5.61 16.94 1.01
C LYS A 122 -6.33 17.80 -0.03
N GLY A 123 -5.59 18.28 -1.04
CA GLY A 123 -6.19 19.03 -2.16
C GLY A 123 -7.22 18.24 -2.95
N ALA A 124 -7.08 16.92 -2.99
CA ALA A 124 -8.07 16.00 -3.59
C ALA A 124 -9.26 15.69 -2.66
N GLY A 125 -9.30 16.20 -1.42
CA GLY A 125 -10.40 16.00 -0.47
C GLY A 125 -10.19 14.81 0.50
N ILE A 126 -8.99 14.29 0.62
CA ILE A 126 -8.63 13.27 1.62
C ILE A 126 -8.12 13.97 2.87
N GLU A 127 -9.02 14.26 3.82
CA GLU A 127 -8.70 15.04 5.02
C GLU A 127 -7.70 14.32 5.95
N LYS A 128 -7.82 12.99 6.08
CA LYS A 128 -6.94 12.16 6.92
C LYS A 128 -5.66 11.76 6.16
N ALA A 129 -4.95 12.76 5.67
CA ALA A 129 -3.65 12.60 5.02
C ALA A 129 -2.53 13.10 5.94
N PHE A 130 -1.54 12.24 6.21
CA PHE A 130 -0.48 12.45 7.21
C PHE A 130 0.90 12.09 6.65
N ARG A 131 1.92 12.84 7.10
CA ARG A 131 3.32 12.50 6.89
C ARG A 131 3.88 11.92 8.19
N ALA A 132 4.44 10.72 8.11
CA ALA A 132 5.15 10.08 9.20
C ALA A 132 6.66 10.19 8.96
N ALA A 133 7.30 11.08 9.70
CA ALA A 133 8.75 11.30 9.61
C ALA A 133 9.56 10.28 10.44
N ASP A 134 8.91 9.59 11.37
CA ASP A 134 9.52 8.57 12.23
C ASP A 134 8.53 7.43 12.55
N LEU A 135 9.03 6.34 13.15
CA LEU A 135 8.26 5.15 13.47
C LEU A 135 7.15 5.40 14.48
N SER A 136 7.35 6.31 15.43
CA SER A 136 6.34 6.63 16.46
C SER A 136 5.12 7.29 15.82
N VAL A 137 5.35 8.27 14.93
CA VAL A 137 4.28 8.94 14.18
C VAL A 137 3.60 7.96 13.23
N PHE A 138 4.37 7.09 12.54
CA PHE A 138 3.79 6.07 11.67
C PHE A 138 2.89 5.11 12.45
N GLU A 139 3.35 4.62 13.60
CA GLU A 139 2.56 3.72 14.45
C GLU A 139 1.28 4.40 14.97
N GLN A 140 1.34 5.68 15.32
CA GLN A 140 0.14 6.46 15.71
C GLN A 140 -0.85 6.56 14.54
N CYS A 141 -0.36 6.82 13.32
CA CYS A 141 -1.21 6.83 12.12
C CYS A 141 -1.86 5.45 11.88
N MET A 142 -1.11 4.36 12.06
CA MET A 142 -1.64 3.01 11.96
C MET A 142 -2.72 2.73 13.00
N LYS A 143 -2.50 3.04 14.27
CA LYS A 143 -3.51 2.90 15.34
C LYS A 143 -4.80 3.65 15.00
N ARG A 144 -4.67 4.89 14.54
CA ARG A 144 -5.82 5.70 14.12
C ARG A 144 -6.53 5.08 12.91
N SER A 145 -5.79 4.61 11.92
CA SER A 145 -6.37 4.02 10.70
C SER A 145 -7.16 2.72 10.96
N ILE A 146 -6.93 2.05 12.09
CA ILE A 146 -7.71 0.90 12.53
C ILE A 146 -8.95 1.31 13.33
N ALA A 147 -8.80 2.34 14.17
CA ALA A 147 -9.86 2.76 15.10
C ALA A 147 -10.89 3.73 14.49
N GLU A 148 -10.52 4.47 13.46
CA GLU A 148 -11.34 5.53 12.87
C GLU A 148 -11.75 5.18 11.42
N ASP A 149 -12.87 5.75 10.97
CA ASP A 149 -13.26 5.70 9.56
C ASP A 149 -12.28 6.48 8.67
N GLY A 150 -11.96 5.91 7.49
CA GLY A 150 -11.10 6.52 6.49
C GLY A 150 -11.84 7.45 5.52
N PRO A 151 -11.27 7.69 4.34
CA PRO A 151 -10.01 7.13 3.88
C PRO A 151 -8.80 7.74 4.60
N PHE A 152 -7.78 6.90 4.83
CA PHE A 152 -6.47 7.34 5.33
C PHE A 152 -5.44 7.34 4.20
N PHE A 153 -4.59 8.36 4.18
CA PHE A 153 -3.44 8.46 3.30
C PHE A 153 -2.19 8.79 4.13
N ILE A 154 -1.27 7.85 4.22
CA ILE A 154 -0.11 7.95 5.12
C ILE A 154 1.17 7.89 4.28
N VAL A 155 1.96 8.96 4.27
CA VAL A 155 3.28 8.99 3.63
C VAL A 155 4.32 8.73 4.72
N ALA A 156 5.00 7.60 4.63
CA ALA A 156 6.09 7.21 5.53
C ALA A 156 7.43 7.60 4.88
N ASP A 157 8.11 8.61 5.45
CA ASP A 157 9.42 9.05 5.00
C ASP A 157 10.48 8.03 5.43
N ILE A 158 11.06 7.32 4.47
CA ILE A 158 12.12 6.36 4.75
C ILE A 158 13.48 6.86 4.26
N GLU A 159 14.53 6.20 4.74
CA GLU A 159 15.89 6.39 4.28
C GLU A 159 16.01 6.06 2.79
N LYS A 160 16.99 6.67 2.12
CA LYS A 160 17.32 6.28 0.75
C LYS A 160 17.77 4.83 0.74
N GLU A 161 17.18 4.07 -0.18
CA GLU A 161 17.53 2.69 -0.42
C GLU A 161 18.37 2.54 -1.68
N ASP A 162 19.25 1.57 -1.70
CA ASP A 162 19.95 1.11 -2.89
C ASP A 162 19.70 -0.39 -3.13
N MET A 163 20.08 -0.86 -4.31
CA MET A 163 19.92 -2.26 -4.67
C MET A 163 20.67 -3.23 -3.73
N ALA A 164 21.73 -2.80 -3.10
CA ALA A 164 22.54 -3.64 -2.21
C ALA A 164 21.89 -3.82 -0.84
N SER A 165 21.21 -2.77 -0.33
CA SER A 165 20.51 -2.81 0.96
C SER A 165 19.29 -3.73 0.94
N ILE A 166 18.71 -3.95 -0.24
CA ILE A 166 17.45 -4.68 -0.43
C ILE A 166 17.65 -6.18 -0.70
N GLY A 167 18.89 -6.60 -0.98
CA GLY A 167 19.22 -7.97 -1.42
C GLY A 167 18.93 -9.11 -0.43
N LYS A 168 18.48 -8.83 0.79
CA LYS A 168 18.23 -9.82 1.84
C LYS A 168 16.79 -10.32 1.94
N SER A 169 15.87 -9.82 1.12
CA SER A 169 14.47 -10.28 1.14
C SER A 169 14.31 -11.62 0.42
N LYS A 170 13.43 -12.50 0.93
CA LYS A 170 13.11 -13.77 0.28
C LYS A 170 12.49 -13.52 -1.10
N ALA A 171 12.90 -14.30 -2.10
CA ALA A 171 12.17 -14.35 -3.35
C ALA A 171 10.78 -14.96 -3.09
N MET A 172 9.75 -14.37 -3.68
CA MET A 172 8.43 -14.98 -3.65
C MET A 172 8.41 -16.17 -4.61
N PRO A 173 7.82 -17.31 -4.21
CA PRO A 173 7.78 -18.53 -5.03
C PRO A 173 6.68 -18.50 -6.10
N PHE A 174 6.10 -17.33 -6.40
CA PHE A 174 5.01 -17.12 -7.36
C PHE A 174 5.14 -15.77 -8.04
N ASP A 175 4.61 -15.66 -9.24
CA ASP A 175 4.51 -14.41 -10.01
C ASP A 175 3.23 -13.63 -9.68
N ILE A 176 3.01 -12.51 -10.40
CA ILE A 176 1.84 -11.66 -10.19
C ILE A 176 0.53 -12.37 -10.55
N VAL A 177 0.51 -13.22 -11.57
CA VAL A 177 -0.69 -13.93 -12.02
C VAL A 177 -1.12 -14.93 -10.95
N GLU A 178 -0.18 -15.73 -10.46
CA GLU A 178 -0.45 -16.66 -9.36
C GLU A 178 -0.83 -15.92 -8.08
N SER A 179 -0.20 -14.78 -7.79
CA SER A 179 -0.58 -13.91 -6.67
C SER A 179 -2.04 -13.46 -6.77
N CYS A 180 -2.50 -13.03 -7.95
CA CYS A 180 -3.89 -12.64 -8.19
C CYS A 180 -4.86 -13.82 -7.95
N VAL A 181 -4.53 -15.01 -8.45
CA VAL A 181 -5.37 -16.21 -8.28
C VAL A 181 -5.46 -16.60 -6.80
N ARG A 182 -4.33 -16.63 -6.08
CA ARG A 182 -4.28 -16.94 -4.64
C ARG A 182 -5.07 -15.94 -3.82
N PHE A 183 -4.87 -14.66 -4.09
CA PHE A 183 -5.60 -13.58 -3.43
C PHE A 183 -7.12 -13.72 -3.65
N ARG A 184 -7.55 -13.91 -4.90
CA ARG A 184 -8.96 -14.08 -5.25
C ARG A 184 -9.58 -15.28 -4.52
N ARG A 185 -8.93 -16.44 -4.55
CA ARG A 185 -9.41 -17.65 -3.84
C ARG A 185 -9.53 -17.43 -2.34
N THR A 186 -8.57 -16.71 -1.75
CA THR A 186 -8.64 -16.38 -0.32
C THR A 186 -9.87 -15.53 0.01
N LEU A 187 -10.25 -14.58 -0.84
CA LEU A 187 -11.46 -13.79 -0.63
C LEU A 187 -12.73 -14.64 -0.80
N GLU A 188 -12.73 -15.59 -1.75
CA GLU A 188 -13.82 -16.56 -1.94
C GLU A 188 -13.97 -17.48 -0.72
N ASP A 189 -12.88 -18.06 -0.25
CA ASP A 189 -12.86 -18.97 0.92
C ASP A 189 -13.33 -18.27 2.21
N ARG A 190 -13.10 -16.96 2.31
CA ARG A 190 -13.61 -16.11 3.39
C ARG A 190 -15.05 -15.64 3.19
N GLY A 191 -15.69 -16.00 2.08
CA GLY A 191 -17.05 -15.58 1.74
C GLY A 191 -17.18 -14.07 1.45
N LEU A 192 -16.08 -13.38 1.19
CA LEU A 192 -16.06 -11.94 0.92
C LEU A 192 -16.48 -11.60 -0.52
N VAL A 193 -16.26 -12.52 -1.44
CA VAL A 193 -16.66 -12.39 -2.85
C VAL A 193 -17.25 -13.71 -3.34
N PRO A 194 -18.17 -13.69 -4.32
CA PRO A 194 -18.73 -14.92 -4.87
C PRO A 194 -17.67 -15.71 -5.65
N PRO A 195 -17.76 -17.04 -5.71
CA PRO A 195 -16.92 -17.88 -6.57
C PRO A 195 -17.01 -17.44 -8.05
N ILE A 196 -15.89 -17.51 -8.79
CA ILE A 196 -15.83 -17.08 -10.21
C ILE A 196 -16.86 -17.83 -11.07
N TRP A 197 -17.18 -19.09 -10.73
CA TRP A 197 -18.04 -19.97 -11.51
C TRP A 197 -19.47 -20.09 -10.96
N SER A 198 -19.89 -19.18 -10.08
CA SER A 198 -21.24 -19.18 -9.49
C SER A 198 -22.27 -18.34 -10.26
N VAL A 199 -21.96 -18.02 -11.53
CA VAL A 199 -22.86 -17.29 -12.42
C VAL A 199 -23.46 -18.26 -13.44
#